data_cc9efe92667c707b066b4732df211c18
#
_entry.id   cc9efe92667c707b066b4732df211c18
#
_cell.length_a   1.000
_cell.length_b   1.000
_cell.length_c   1.000
_cell.angle_alpha   90.00
_cell.angle_beta   90.00
_cell.angle_gamma   90.00
#
_symmetry.space_group_name_H-M   'P 1'
#
loop_
_entity.id
_entity.type
_entity.pdbx_description
1 polymer ?
#
loop_
_entity_poly.entity_id
_entity_poly.type
_entity_poly.pdbx_seq_one_letter_code
_entity_poly.pdbx_strand_id
1 'polypeptide(L)'
;GVAYLLSYDRKRVDWKLVGGGLLMQVIFALAVLYVPVVGTVLEWLGKAFIKLMDFTQSGVAFLLGPLVTKSEGFIFLLNSLPVVIFFSALVSLFYYWGIIQRIVGAFSWVLRRFMNISGAEGLVTSGNVFMGMTESPVLIKNYLPAMNRSEIFLVMVSGMGTIAGTVMGTYIGMLAGGDPVARVLFAKHLLSASLMAAPGSIVLAKILCPQTEKADDRLVKMEKIGQHSTALDALAAGTSTGVRLMVNIAAMLLVFIAMVALANYILEGLVGRYTGLNEWIVSITGGKAQGLTFQFILGVILSPFMWLIGVPY
;
A
#
# COMPACT_ATOMS: atom_id res chain seq x y z
N GLY A 1 -17.44 -13.86 -2.94
CA GLY A 1 -17.81 -14.94 -2.03
C GLY A 1 -17.58 -14.56 -0.58
N VAL A 2 -16.35 -14.67 -0.05
CA VAL A 2 -16.04 -14.49 1.39
C VAL A 2 -16.48 -13.14 1.94
N ALA A 3 -16.20 -12.03 1.25
CA ALA A 3 -16.62 -10.70 1.67
C ALA A 3 -18.15 -10.57 1.82
N TYR A 4 -18.92 -11.23 0.95
CA TYR A 4 -20.37 -11.24 1.04
C TYR A 4 -20.89 -12.04 2.26
N LEU A 5 -20.20 -13.13 2.62
CA LEU A 5 -20.53 -13.88 3.83
C LEU A 5 -20.28 -13.07 5.11
N LEU A 6 -19.27 -12.22 5.10
CA LEU A 6 -18.90 -11.33 6.20
C LEU A 6 -19.60 -9.95 6.15
N SER A 7 -20.49 -9.73 5.18
CA SER A 7 -21.20 -8.46 5.00
C SER A 7 -22.13 -8.15 6.19
N TYR A 8 -22.09 -6.89 6.62
CA TYR A 8 -22.96 -6.36 7.68
C TYR A 8 -24.44 -6.37 7.29
N ASP A 9 -24.77 -6.06 6.03
CA ASP A 9 -26.13 -6.11 5.49
C ASP A 9 -26.11 -6.63 4.04
N ARG A 10 -26.24 -7.96 3.90
CA ARG A 10 -26.17 -8.65 2.61
C ARG A 10 -27.26 -8.24 1.61
N LYS A 11 -28.41 -7.73 2.10
CA LYS A 11 -29.55 -7.36 1.25
C LYS A 11 -29.36 -5.99 0.59
N ARG A 12 -28.52 -5.15 1.15
CA ARG A 12 -28.28 -3.78 0.69
C ARG A 12 -27.00 -3.63 -0.14
N VAL A 13 -26.35 -4.72 -0.51
CA VAL A 13 -25.18 -4.68 -1.40
C VAL A 13 -25.58 -4.20 -2.78
N ASP A 14 -25.00 -3.10 -3.23
CA ASP A 14 -25.21 -2.56 -4.58
C ASP A 14 -24.37 -3.36 -5.60
N TRP A 15 -25.01 -4.33 -6.24
CA TRP A 15 -24.38 -5.17 -7.25
C TRP A 15 -23.96 -4.41 -8.52
N LYS A 16 -24.60 -3.24 -8.81
CA LYS A 16 -24.15 -2.39 -9.93
C LYS A 16 -22.80 -1.77 -9.64
N LEU A 17 -22.60 -1.26 -8.43
CA LEU A 17 -21.31 -0.75 -7.97
C LEU A 17 -20.24 -1.87 -7.97
N VAL A 18 -20.58 -3.04 -7.44
CA VAL A 18 -19.67 -4.20 -7.41
C VAL A 18 -19.27 -4.61 -8.83
N GLY A 19 -20.25 -4.74 -9.74
CA GLY A 19 -19.99 -5.07 -11.15
C GLY A 19 -19.16 -4.01 -11.85
N GLY A 20 -19.48 -2.73 -11.65
CA GLY A 20 -18.72 -1.61 -12.20
C GLY A 20 -17.26 -1.56 -11.73
N GLY A 21 -17.04 -1.80 -10.43
CA GLY A 21 -15.69 -1.82 -9.86
C GLY A 21 -14.86 -3.02 -10.32
N LEU A 22 -15.46 -4.21 -10.39
CA LEU A 22 -14.78 -5.39 -10.93
C LEU A 22 -14.46 -5.21 -12.42
N LEU A 23 -15.40 -4.68 -13.20
CA LEU A 23 -15.16 -4.37 -14.61
C LEU A 23 -14.02 -3.37 -14.78
N MET A 24 -13.96 -2.34 -13.94
CA MET A 24 -12.89 -1.35 -13.94
C MET A 24 -11.53 -1.98 -13.60
N GLN A 25 -11.47 -2.90 -12.64
CA GLN A 25 -10.25 -3.65 -12.35
C GLN A 25 -9.78 -4.48 -13.54
N VAL A 26 -10.71 -5.20 -14.18
CA VAL A 26 -10.40 -5.99 -15.38
C VAL A 26 -9.93 -5.09 -16.53
N ILE A 27 -10.58 -3.96 -16.76
CA ILE A 27 -10.17 -2.98 -17.78
C ILE A 27 -8.75 -2.47 -17.47
N PHE A 28 -8.45 -2.11 -16.22
CA PHE A 28 -7.11 -1.68 -15.85
C PHE A 28 -6.08 -2.80 -16.04
N ALA A 29 -6.39 -4.03 -15.63
CA ALA A 29 -5.51 -5.18 -15.82
C ALA A 29 -5.22 -5.42 -17.31
N LEU A 30 -6.27 -5.47 -18.14
CA LEU A 30 -6.12 -5.63 -19.58
C LEU A 30 -5.35 -4.46 -20.23
N ALA A 31 -5.62 -3.23 -19.79
CA ALA A 31 -4.90 -2.06 -20.27
C ALA A 31 -3.40 -2.14 -19.96
N VAL A 32 -3.04 -2.57 -18.74
CA VAL A 32 -1.63 -2.73 -18.34
C VAL A 32 -0.93 -3.87 -19.10
N LEU A 33 -1.65 -4.97 -19.36
CA LEU A 33 -1.07 -6.16 -19.99
C LEU A 33 -1.02 -6.07 -21.52
N TYR A 34 -2.07 -5.52 -22.15
CA TYR A 34 -2.25 -5.61 -23.60
C TYR A 34 -2.14 -4.27 -24.35
N VAL A 35 -2.27 -3.13 -23.64
CA VAL A 35 -2.15 -1.81 -24.30
C VAL A 35 -0.72 -1.31 -24.18
N PRO A 36 0.08 -1.32 -25.27
CA PRO A 36 1.51 -0.96 -25.21
C PRO A 36 1.74 0.45 -24.64
N VAL A 37 0.88 1.41 -24.97
CA VAL A 37 0.98 2.79 -24.47
C VAL A 37 0.89 2.84 -22.94
N VAL A 38 -0.05 2.11 -22.33
CA VAL A 38 -0.21 2.06 -20.88
C VAL A 38 1.01 1.42 -20.23
N GLY A 39 1.49 0.30 -20.80
CA GLY A 39 2.70 -0.37 -20.36
C GLY A 39 3.94 0.56 -20.41
N THR A 40 4.10 1.30 -21.50
CA THR A 40 5.21 2.27 -21.69
C THR A 40 5.12 3.44 -20.68
N VAL A 41 3.92 3.98 -20.46
CA VAL A 41 3.71 5.07 -19.48
C VAL A 41 4.06 4.60 -18.07
N LEU A 42 3.60 3.40 -17.66
CA LEU A 42 3.93 2.84 -16.36
C LEU A 42 5.43 2.53 -16.21
N GLU A 43 6.08 2.06 -17.28
CA GLU A 43 7.52 1.84 -17.28
C GLU A 43 8.28 3.16 -17.17
N TRP A 44 7.85 4.20 -17.88
CA TRP A 44 8.43 5.54 -17.78
C TRP A 44 8.27 6.11 -16.37
N LEU A 45 7.07 5.99 -15.77
CA LEU A 45 6.83 6.38 -14.38
C LEU A 45 7.71 5.57 -13.41
N GLY A 46 7.85 4.27 -13.64
CA GLY A 46 8.74 3.41 -12.85
C GLY A 46 10.20 3.84 -12.94
N LYS A 47 10.70 4.13 -14.15
CA LYS A 47 12.05 4.65 -14.37
C LYS A 47 12.26 6.01 -13.69
N ALA A 48 11.28 6.92 -13.80
CA ALA A 48 11.33 8.21 -13.11
C ALA A 48 11.38 8.02 -11.59
N PHE A 49 10.57 7.11 -11.06
CA PHE A 49 10.56 6.77 -9.64
C PHE A 49 11.91 6.22 -9.16
N ILE A 50 12.52 5.30 -9.93
CA ILE A 50 13.86 4.75 -9.62
C ILE A 50 14.91 5.85 -9.64
N LYS A 51 14.85 6.76 -10.62
CA LYS A 51 15.80 7.88 -10.67
C LYS A 51 15.70 8.77 -9.42
N LEU A 52 14.50 8.98 -8.90
CA LEU A 52 14.30 9.67 -7.62
C LEU A 52 14.92 8.89 -6.44
N MET A 53 14.81 7.56 -6.44
CA MET A 53 15.50 6.73 -5.44
C MET A 53 17.02 6.88 -5.53
N ASP A 54 17.59 6.94 -6.73
CA ASP A 54 19.03 7.12 -6.92
C ASP A 54 19.51 8.47 -6.40
N PHE A 55 18.71 9.55 -6.50
CA PHE A 55 19.01 10.82 -5.84
C PHE A 55 19.02 10.70 -4.31
N THR A 56 18.12 9.89 -3.75
CA THR A 56 18.16 9.60 -2.30
C THR A 56 19.47 8.95 -1.92
N GLN A 57 19.95 7.98 -2.71
CA GLN A 57 21.21 7.29 -2.44
C GLN A 57 22.41 8.26 -2.44
N SER A 58 22.39 9.26 -3.30
CA SER A 58 23.42 10.33 -3.27
C SER A 58 23.43 11.10 -1.95
N GLY A 59 22.25 11.43 -1.41
CA GLY A 59 22.14 12.06 -0.08
C GLY A 59 22.60 11.15 1.05
N VAL A 60 22.24 9.86 0.99
CA VAL A 60 22.64 8.86 1.97
C VAL A 60 24.17 8.64 1.93
N ALA A 61 24.76 8.55 0.74
CA ALA A 61 26.20 8.42 0.57
C ALA A 61 26.95 9.64 1.12
N PHE A 62 26.40 10.84 0.96
CA PHE A 62 26.99 12.06 1.56
C PHE A 62 26.96 12.02 3.09
N LEU A 63 25.84 11.59 3.70
CA LEU A 63 25.67 11.60 5.16
C LEU A 63 26.40 10.43 5.85
N LEU A 64 26.41 9.24 5.26
CA LEU A 64 26.88 8.00 5.88
C LEU A 64 28.18 7.50 5.27
N GLY A 65 28.64 8.06 4.15
CA GLY A 65 29.91 7.79 3.52
C GLY A 65 30.21 6.29 3.32
N PRO A 66 31.37 5.81 3.83
CA PRO A 66 31.80 4.41 3.63
C PRO A 66 30.86 3.35 4.18
N LEU A 67 30.01 3.66 5.16
CA LEU A 67 29.04 2.72 5.74
C LEU A 67 28.05 2.19 4.71
N VAL A 68 27.78 2.96 3.66
CA VAL A 68 26.82 2.56 2.60
C VAL A 68 27.55 2.16 1.32
N THR A 69 28.67 2.83 0.99
CA THR A 69 29.40 2.60 -0.27
C THR A 69 30.35 1.42 -0.21
N LYS A 70 30.84 1.01 0.97
CA LYS A 70 31.79 -0.08 1.18
C LYS A 70 31.21 -1.29 1.93
N SER A 71 29.92 -1.27 2.33
CA SER A 71 29.31 -2.43 2.96
C SER A 71 29.14 -3.55 1.91
N GLU A 72 29.66 -4.74 2.19
CA GLU A 72 29.50 -5.94 1.35
C GLU A 72 28.07 -6.52 1.38
N GLY A 73 27.05 -5.75 1.81
CA GLY A 73 25.70 -6.24 1.94
C GLY A 73 24.63 -5.14 1.93
N PHE A 74 23.42 -5.56 1.62
CA PHE A 74 22.24 -4.69 1.67
C PHE A 74 21.80 -4.50 3.11
N ILE A 75 21.96 -3.27 3.64
CA ILE A 75 21.49 -2.90 4.97
C ILE A 75 20.16 -2.13 4.80
N PHE A 76 19.05 -2.79 5.13
CA PHE A 76 17.70 -2.25 4.94
C PHE A 76 17.52 -0.86 5.54
N LEU A 77 18.00 -0.65 6.77
CA LEU A 77 17.90 0.64 7.48
C LEU A 77 18.60 1.78 6.72
N LEU A 78 19.72 1.50 6.07
CA LEU A 78 20.54 2.50 5.41
C LEU A 78 20.24 2.65 3.92
N ASN A 79 19.83 1.56 3.26
CA ASN A 79 19.67 1.55 1.81
C ASN A 79 18.23 1.80 1.37
N SER A 80 17.21 1.37 2.15
CA SER A 80 15.82 1.46 1.73
C SER A 80 15.02 2.48 2.54
N LEU A 81 15.19 2.52 3.85
CA LEU A 81 14.36 3.39 4.70
C LEU A 81 14.57 4.91 4.46
N PRO A 82 15.77 5.42 4.15
CA PRO A 82 15.94 6.84 3.87
C PRO A 82 15.15 7.34 2.65
N VAL A 83 14.79 6.43 1.74
CA VAL A 83 13.93 6.73 0.59
C VAL A 83 12.58 7.31 1.04
N VAL A 84 12.05 6.85 2.18
CA VAL A 84 10.79 7.36 2.76
C VAL A 84 10.90 8.85 3.10
N ILE A 85 12.05 9.30 3.62
CA ILE A 85 12.28 10.72 3.97
C ILE A 85 12.20 11.58 2.72
N PHE A 86 12.94 11.20 1.70
CA PHE A 86 13.01 11.99 0.47
C PHE A 86 11.66 12.03 -0.26
N PHE A 87 10.98 10.88 -0.38
CA PHE A 87 9.66 10.83 -1.01
C PHE A 87 8.60 11.60 -0.22
N SER A 88 8.63 11.56 1.12
CA SER A 88 7.73 12.36 1.94
C SER A 88 7.95 13.87 1.73
N ALA A 89 9.20 14.29 1.63
CA ALA A 89 9.55 15.68 1.30
C ALA A 89 9.06 16.07 -0.11
N LEU A 90 9.25 15.20 -1.11
CA LEU A 90 8.75 15.43 -2.48
C LEU A 90 7.22 15.49 -2.55
N VAL A 91 6.53 14.58 -1.88
CA VAL A 91 5.05 14.58 -1.82
C VAL A 91 4.56 15.89 -1.22
N SER A 92 5.17 16.37 -0.13
CA SER A 92 4.84 17.66 0.49
C SER A 92 5.07 18.84 -0.47
N LEU A 93 6.17 18.83 -1.21
CA LEU A 93 6.49 19.84 -2.22
C LEU A 93 5.49 19.82 -3.39
N PHE A 94 5.18 18.65 -3.94
CA PHE A 94 4.20 18.50 -5.02
C PHE A 94 2.79 18.87 -4.56
N TYR A 95 2.50 18.66 -3.28
CA TYR A 95 1.27 19.15 -2.67
C TYR A 95 1.22 20.66 -2.60
N TYR A 96 2.32 21.30 -2.18
CA TYR A 96 2.45 22.76 -2.17
C TYR A 96 2.24 23.40 -3.56
N TRP A 97 2.78 22.75 -4.63
CA TRP A 97 2.57 23.20 -6.02
C TRP A 97 1.20 22.85 -6.60
N GLY A 98 0.38 22.11 -5.89
CA GLY A 98 -0.95 21.71 -6.36
C GLY A 98 -0.95 20.60 -7.41
N ILE A 99 0.17 19.92 -7.63
CA ILE A 99 0.30 18.82 -8.60
C ILE A 99 -0.50 17.61 -8.13
N ILE A 100 -0.34 17.20 -6.88
CA ILE A 100 -1.03 16.05 -6.30
C ILE A 100 -2.54 16.27 -6.32
N GLN A 101 -3.00 17.47 -5.99
CA GLN A 101 -4.43 17.78 -6.00
C GLN A 101 -5.06 17.58 -7.38
N ARG A 102 -4.35 17.93 -8.44
CA ARG A 102 -4.83 17.74 -9.82
C ARG A 102 -4.89 16.26 -10.19
N ILE A 103 -3.83 15.50 -9.85
CA ILE A 103 -3.75 14.06 -10.13
C ILE A 103 -4.82 13.30 -9.36
N VAL A 104 -4.92 13.53 -8.04
CA VAL A 104 -5.91 12.91 -7.16
C VAL A 104 -7.34 13.29 -7.59
N GLY A 105 -7.55 14.56 -7.94
CA GLY A 105 -8.84 15.05 -8.44
C GLY A 105 -9.28 14.38 -9.74
N ALA A 106 -8.36 14.23 -10.69
CA ALA A 106 -8.63 13.56 -11.97
C ALA A 106 -8.95 12.06 -11.75
N PHE A 107 -8.18 11.38 -10.91
CA PHE A 107 -8.42 9.97 -10.62
C PHE A 107 -9.71 9.76 -9.80
N SER A 108 -9.99 10.64 -8.84
CA SER A 108 -11.26 10.67 -8.10
C SER A 108 -12.46 10.85 -9.03
N TRP A 109 -12.35 11.74 -10.03
CA TRP A 109 -13.40 11.93 -11.02
C TRP A 109 -13.68 10.64 -11.80
N VAL A 110 -12.64 9.93 -12.23
CA VAL A 110 -12.78 8.62 -12.88
C VAL A 110 -13.51 7.62 -11.97
N LEU A 111 -13.04 7.43 -10.73
CA LEU A 111 -13.66 6.48 -9.80
C LEU A 111 -15.13 6.81 -9.54
N ARG A 112 -15.46 8.10 -9.29
CA ARG A 112 -16.83 8.54 -9.06
C ARG A 112 -17.72 8.33 -10.27
N ARG A 113 -17.21 8.58 -11.48
CA ARG A 113 -17.99 8.43 -12.73
C ARG A 113 -18.44 6.99 -12.96
N PHE A 114 -17.63 6.01 -12.57
CA PHE A 114 -17.91 4.59 -12.83
C PHE A 114 -18.51 3.85 -11.62
N MET A 115 -18.24 4.30 -10.39
CA MET A 115 -18.59 3.56 -9.20
C MET A 115 -19.64 4.23 -8.32
N ASN A 116 -20.15 5.41 -8.70
CA ASN A 116 -21.20 6.14 -7.97
C ASN A 116 -20.93 6.26 -6.45
N ILE A 117 -19.71 6.67 -6.11
CA ILE A 117 -19.24 6.92 -4.74
C ILE A 117 -19.25 8.42 -4.42
N SER A 118 -19.23 8.78 -3.14
CA SER A 118 -19.21 10.19 -2.71
C SER A 118 -17.91 10.90 -3.11
N GLY A 119 -17.96 12.23 -3.10
CA GLY A 119 -16.76 13.04 -3.38
C GLY A 119 -15.62 12.76 -2.40
N ALA A 120 -15.93 12.63 -1.11
CA ALA A 120 -14.96 12.32 -0.08
C ALA A 120 -14.32 10.93 -0.26
N GLU A 121 -15.14 9.92 -0.54
CA GLU A 121 -14.68 8.57 -0.84
C GLU A 121 -13.74 8.52 -2.04
N GLY A 122 -14.12 9.18 -3.13
CA GLY A 122 -13.30 9.24 -4.34
C GLY A 122 -11.96 9.92 -4.11
N LEU A 123 -11.94 11.04 -3.35
CA LEU A 123 -10.71 11.75 -3.04
C LEU A 123 -9.77 10.94 -2.16
N VAL A 124 -10.27 10.32 -1.10
CA VAL A 124 -9.42 9.53 -0.19
C VAL A 124 -8.89 8.29 -0.89
N THR A 125 -9.73 7.55 -1.60
CA THR A 125 -9.29 6.35 -2.32
C THR A 125 -8.25 6.68 -3.37
N SER A 126 -8.44 7.78 -4.11
CA SER A 126 -7.45 8.26 -5.08
C SER A 126 -6.17 8.76 -4.40
N GLY A 127 -6.31 9.46 -3.27
CA GLY A 127 -5.19 9.94 -2.47
C GLY A 127 -4.32 8.80 -1.94
N ASN A 128 -4.93 7.71 -1.47
CA ASN A 128 -4.24 6.55 -0.92
C ASN A 128 -3.29 5.87 -1.93
N VAL A 129 -3.56 5.95 -3.22
CA VAL A 129 -2.66 5.42 -4.27
C VAL A 129 -1.31 6.15 -4.28
N PHE A 130 -1.30 7.44 -3.94
CA PHE A 130 -0.11 8.30 -4.05
C PHE A 130 0.51 8.65 -2.70
N MET A 131 -0.32 8.92 -1.68
CA MET A 131 0.09 9.51 -0.42
C MET A 131 0.15 8.49 0.73
N GLY A 132 -0.74 7.52 0.75
CA GLY A 132 -0.85 6.56 1.83
C GLY A 132 -1.95 6.87 2.86
N MET A 133 -2.19 5.90 3.74
CA MET A 133 -3.35 5.87 4.63
C MET A 133 -3.32 6.92 5.76
N THR A 134 -2.17 7.46 6.08
CA THR A 134 -2.02 8.48 7.14
C THR A 134 -2.23 9.90 6.61
N GLU A 135 -1.93 10.13 5.35
CA GLU A 135 -1.96 11.46 4.73
C GLU A 135 -3.27 11.71 3.97
N SER A 136 -3.77 10.69 3.30
CA SER A 136 -4.96 10.78 2.45
C SER A 136 -6.25 11.20 3.19
N PRO A 137 -6.55 10.76 4.43
CA PRO A 137 -7.71 11.24 5.18
C PRO A 137 -7.65 12.73 5.53
N VAL A 138 -6.45 13.31 5.57
CA VAL A 138 -6.29 14.75 5.81
C VAL A 138 -6.88 15.57 4.66
N LEU A 139 -6.92 15.04 3.43
CA LEU A 139 -7.57 15.67 2.26
C LEU A 139 -9.04 16.00 2.50
N ILE A 140 -9.69 15.23 3.34
CA ILE A 140 -11.13 15.31 3.63
C ILE A 140 -11.43 15.59 5.11
N LYS A 141 -10.46 16.08 5.87
CA LYS A 141 -10.56 16.27 7.32
C LYS A 141 -11.87 16.95 7.75
N ASN A 142 -12.28 18.00 7.07
CA ASN A 142 -13.49 18.74 7.41
C ASN A 142 -14.79 18.00 7.08
N TYR A 143 -14.73 16.94 6.28
CA TYR A 143 -15.86 16.10 5.92
C TYR A 143 -16.03 14.88 6.81
N LEU A 144 -14.94 14.43 7.50
CA LEU A 144 -14.95 13.26 8.36
C LEU A 144 -16.11 13.22 9.38
N PRO A 145 -16.47 14.35 10.06
CA PRO A 145 -17.57 14.33 11.03
C PRO A 145 -18.96 14.10 10.42
N ALA A 146 -19.11 14.39 9.11
CA ALA A 146 -20.38 14.23 8.40
C ALA A 146 -20.46 12.89 7.63
N MET A 147 -19.38 12.13 7.58
CA MET A 147 -19.32 10.84 6.87
C MET A 147 -20.07 9.75 7.64
N ASN A 148 -20.81 8.94 6.88
CA ASN A 148 -21.48 7.78 7.44
C ASN A 148 -20.53 6.59 7.65
N ARG A 149 -21.02 5.55 8.31
CA ARG A 149 -20.23 4.36 8.65
C ARG A 149 -19.61 3.67 7.41
N SER A 150 -20.35 3.58 6.31
CA SER A 150 -19.86 2.94 5.07
C SER A 150 -18.72 3.75 4.43
N GLU A 151 -18.82 5.07 4.44
CA GLU A 151 -17.79 5.97 3.92
C GLU A 151 -16.51 5.90 4.76
N ILE A 152 -16.62 5.97 6.09
CA ILE A 152 -15.47 5.82 7.00
C ILE A 152 -14.81 4.44 6.83
N PHE A 153 -15.63 3.39 6.69
CA PHE A 153 -15.11 2.05 6.46
C PHE A 153 -14.33 1.96 5.16
N LEU A 154 -14.81 2.61 4.09
CA LEU A 154 -14.06 2.70 2.83
C LEU A 154 -12.73 3.44 2.99
N VAL A 155 -12.67 4.53 3.76
CA VAL A 155 -11.42 5.23 4.06
C VAL A 155 -10.38 4.28 4.64
N MET A 156 -10.78 3.45 5.62
CA MET A 156 -9.87 2.47 6.24
C MET A 156 -9.45 1.37 5.26
N VAL A 157 -10.40 0.76 4.55
CA VAL A 157 -10.14 -0.34 3.62
C VAL A 157 -9.25 0.12 2.45
N SER A 158 -9.50 1.30 1.88
CA SER A 158 -8.69 1.82 0.78
C SER A 158 -7.26 2.13 1.22
N GLY A 159 -7.08 2.63 2.45
CA GLY A 159 -5.76 2.87 3.03
C GLY A 159 -4.93 1.60 3.22
N MET A 160 -5.58 0.51 3.63
CA MET A 160 -4.91 -0.79 3.79
C MET A 160 -4.72 -1.53 2.46
N GLY A 161 -5.55 -1.25 1.47
CA GLY A 161 -5.54 -1.96 0.17
C GLY A 161 -4.54 -1.42 -0.85
N THR A 162 -3.99 -0.22 -0.64
CA THR A 162 -3.08 0.46 -1.59
C THR A 162 -1.68 0.60 -1.02
N ILE A 163 -0.70 0.73 -1.90
CA ILE A 163 0.71 0.96 -1.52
C ILE A 163 1.00 2.45 -1.60
N ALA A 164 1.36 3.04 -0.46
CA ALA A 164 1.76 4.45 -0.42
C ALA A 164 3.00 4.71 -1.29
N GLY A 165 2.97 5.77 -2.09
CA GLY A 165 4.10 6.17 -2.93
C GLY A 165 5.38 6.41 -2.13
N THR A 166 5.26 6.95 -0.91
CA THR A 166 6.38 7.18 0.00
C THR A 166 7.10 5.90 0.43
N VAL A 167 6.40 4.77 0.54
CA VAL A 167 6.96 3.47 0.98
C VAL A 167 7.27 2.55 -0.21
N MET A 168 6.73 2.82 -1.39
CA MET A 168 6.92 2.02 -2.59
C MET A 168 8.40 1.81 -2.92
N GLY A 169 9.23 2.85 -2.77
CA GLY A 169 10.68 2.76 -2.98
C GLY A 169 11.38 1.76 -2.06
N THR A 170 10.93 1.67 -0.83
CA THR A 170 11.42 0.68 0.13
C THR A 170 11.11 -0.74 -0.33
N TYR A 171 9.88 -1.00 -0.81
CA TYR A 171 9.51 -2.31 -1.35
C TYR A 171 10.31 -2.66 -2.61
N ILE A 172 10.51 -1.70 -3.53
CA ILE A 172 11.34 -1.93 -4.71
C ILE A 172 12.76 -2.30 -4.31
N GLY A 173 13.35 -1.60 -3.34
CA GLY A 173 14.69 -1.88 -2.83
C GLY A 173 14.82 -3.29 -2.23
N MET A 174 13.81 -3.73 -1.48
CA MET A 174 13.78 -5.08 -0.88
C MET A 174 13.61 -6.18 -1.93
N LEU A 175 12.68 -6.00 -2.87
CA LEU A 175 12.31 -7.05 -3.82
C LEU A 175 13.35 -7.20 -4.95
N ALA A 176 13.97 -6.11 -5.35
CA ALA A 176 14.93 -6.12 -6.46
C ALA A 176 16.36 -6.54 -6.06
N GLY A 177 16.70 -6.51 -4.76
CA GLY A 177 18.02 -6.96 -4.28
C GLY A 177 19.22 -6.26 -4.92
N GLY A 178 19.03 -5.06 -5.51
CA GLY A 178 20.09 -4.30 -6.19
C GLY A 178 20.15 -4.49 -7.72
N ASP A 179 19.41 -5.43 -8.30
CA ASP A 179 19.36 -5.63 -9.75
C ASP A 179 18.60 -4.47 -10.44
N PRO A 180 19.24 -3.71 -11.37
CA PRO A 180 18.61 -2.59 -12.06
C PRO A 180 17.38 -2.98 -12.90
N VAL A 181 17.39 -4.15 -13.53
CA VAL A 181 16.27 -4.63 -14.36
C VAL A 181 15.08 -5.00 -13.48
N ALA A 182 15.32 -5.73 -12.40
CA ALA A 182 14.32 -6.10 -11.43
C ALA A 182 13.69 -4.85 -10.76
N ARG A 183 14.46 -3.80 -10.49
CA ARG A 183 13.93 -2.52 -9.95
C ARG A 183 12.86 -1.92 -10.86
N VAL A 184 13.08 -1.86 -12.17
CA VAL A 184 12.09 -1.34 -13.13
C VAL A 184 10.86 -2.23 -13.18
N LEU A 185 11.04 -3.54 -13.19
CA LEU A 185 9.97 -4.51 -13.22
C LEU A 185 9.07 -4.40 -11.98
N PHE A 186 9.66 -4.40 -10.78
CA PHE A 186 8.91 -4.26 -9.52
C PHE A 186 8.26 -2.90 -9.41
N ALA A 187 8.90 -1.81 -9.83
CA ALA A 187 8.27 -0.49 -9.85
C ALA A 187 6.99 -0.48 -10.72
N LYS A 188 7.05 -1.06 -11.93
CA LYS A 188 5.89 -1.20 -12.82
C LYS A 188 4.78 -2.04 -12.17
N HIS A 189 5.12 -3.18 -11.57
CA HIS A 189 4.14 -4.06 -10.93
C HIS A 189 3.47 -3.41 -9.72
N LEU A 190 4.25 -2.77 -8.84
CA LEU A 190 3.72 -2.12 -7.64
C LEU A 190 2.82 -0.92 -7.98
N LEU A 191 3.22 -0.09 -8.96
CA LEU A 191 2.38 1.01 -9.47
C LEU A 191 1.07 0.48 -10.06
N SER A 192 1.14 -0.57 -10.89
CA SER A 192 -0.05 -1.19 -11.49
C SER A 192 -0.96 -1.77 -10.42
N ALA A 193 -0.40 -2.48 -9.44
CA ALA A 193 -1.15 -3.08 -8.34
C ALA A 193 -1.86 -2.01 -7.50
N SER A 194 -1.18 -0.90 -7.16
CA SER A 194 -1.76 0.19 -6.38
C SER A 194 -2.92 0.87 -7.11
N LEU A 195 -2.79 1.10 -8.43
CA LEU A 195 -3.87 1.64 -9.26
C LEU A 195 -5.08 0.71 -9.33
N MET A 196 -4.85 -0.60 -9.50
CA MET A 196 -5.93 -1.60 -9.54
C MET A 196 -6.56 -1.85 -8.17
N ALA A 197 -5.82 -1.66 -7.09
CA ALA A 197 -6.31 -1.83 -5.73
C ALA A 197 -7.35 -0.78 -5.34
N ALA A 198 -7.31 0.42 -5.92
CA ALA A 198 -8.26 1.49 -5.61
C ALA A 198 -9.73 1.07 -5.89
N PRO A 199 -10.14 0.69 -7.11
CA PRO A 199 -11.50 0.20 -7.36
C PRO A 199 -11.81 -1.10 -6.60
N GLY A 200 -10.81 -1.98 -6.39
CA GLY A 200 -10.98 -3.21 -5.60
C GLY A 200 -11.31 -2.96 -4.15
N SER A 201 -10.65 -1.99 -3.52
CA SER A 201 -10.93 -1.61 -2.14
C SER A 201 -12.33 -1.02 -1.98
N ILE A 202 -12.80 -0.23 -2.96
CA ILE A 202 -14.18 0.27 -2.99
C ILE A 202 -15.18 -0.90 -3.03
N VAL A 203 -14.98 -1.85 -3.95
CA VAL A 203 -15.84 -3.04 -4.08
C VAL A 203 -15.88 -3.81 -2.77
N LEU A 204 -14.70 -4.09 -2.20
CA LEU A 204 -14.59 -4.85 -0.95
C LEU A 204 -15.29 -4.12 0.21
N ALA A 205 -15.05 -2.82 0.37
CA ALA A 205 -15.63 -2.02 1.43
C ALA A 205 -17.17 -1.95 1.30
N LYS A 206 -17.71 -1.75 0.08
CA LYS A 206 -19.16 -1.66 -0.14
C LYS A 206 -19.87 -3.01 -0.10
N ILE A 207 -19.17 -4.14 -0.24
CA ILE A 207 -19.72 -5.47 0.06
C ILE A 207 -19.76 -5.69 1.57
N LEU A 208 -18.67 -5.38 2.30
CA LEU A 208 -18.57 -5.60 3.74
C LEU A 208 -19.48 -4.64 4.53
N CYS A 209 -19.49 -3.38 4.17
CA CYS A 209 -20.31 -2.33 4.79
C CYS A 209 -21.07 -1.55 3.71
N PRO A 210 -22.24 -2.05 3.26
CA PRO A 210 -23.03 -1.41 2.22
C PRO A 210 -23.51 0.00 2.60
N GLN A 211 -23.70 0.84 1.61
CA GLN A 211 -24.22 2.19 1.79
C GLN A 211 -25.70 2.11 2.15
N THR A 212 -26.07 2.48 3.36
CA THR A 212 -27.46 2.47 3.83
C THR A 212 -28.09 3.85 3.83
N GLU A 213 -27.27 4.90 3.87
CA GLU A 213 -27.65 6.29 3.90
C GLU A 213 -27.24 6.99 2.61
N LYS A 214 -27.94 8.07 2.25
CA LYS A 214 -27.52 8.87 1.09
C LYS A 214 -26.19 9.53 1.39
N ALA A 215 -25.21 9.27 0.54
CA ALA A 215 -23.94 9.99 0.59
C ALA A 215 -24.16 11.47 0.29
N ASP A 216 -23.44 12.34 1.00
CA ASP A 216 -23.45 13.78 0.69
C ASP A 216 -22.71 14.00 -0.63
N ASP A 217 -23.46 14.27 -1.68
CA ASP A 217 -22.96 14.38 -3.06
C ASP A 217 -22.38 15.78 -3.36
N ARG A 218 -22.16 16.59 -2.31
CA ARG A 218 -21.52 17.90 -2.48
C ARG A 218 -20.13 17.73 -3.09
N LEU A 219 -19.77 18.67 -3.95
CA LEU A 219 -18.42 18.78 -4.48
C LEU A 219 -17.44 19.01 -3.30
N VAL A 220 -16.80 17.95 -2.88
CA VAL A 220 -15.81 18.00 -1.81
C VAL A 220 -14.58 18.74 -2.36
N LYS A 221 -14.29 19.90 -1.78
CA LYS A 221 -13.03 20.61 -2.06
C LYS A 221 -11.93 19.95 -1.25
N MET A 222 -10.84 19.60 -1.92
CA MET A 222 -9.65 19.13 -1.21
C MET A 222 -9.16 20.19 -0.24
N GLU A 223 -8.93 19.76 0.99
CA GLU A 223 -8.23 20.57 1.97
C GLU A 223 -6.81 20.84 1.50
N LYS A 224 -6.35 22.06 1.70
CA LYS A 224 -4.92 22.39 1.58
C LYS A 224 -4.22 21.84 2.81
N ILE A 225 -3.52 20.71 2.68
CA ILE A 225 -2.71 20.17 3.76
C ILE A 225 -1.56 21.14 4.02
N GLY A 226 -1.53 21.70 5.23
CA GLY A 226 -0.51 22.64 5.65
C GLY A 226 -0.50 23.92 4.80
N GLN A 227 -0.82 25.05 5.38
CA GLN A 227 -0.54 26.34 4.72
C GLN A 227 0.95 26.62 4.85
N HIS A 228 1.75 25.95 4.00
CA HIS A 228 3.17 26.23 3.91
C HIS A 228 3.37 27.58 3.24
N SER A 229 4.12 28.46 3.86
CA SER A 229 4.38 29.80 3.36
C SER A 229 5.32 29.79 2.14
N THR A 230 6.22 28.81 2.09
CA THR A 230 7.23 28.66 1.03
C THR A 230 7.46 27.20 0.65
N ALA A 231 8.06 26.98 -0.52
CA ALA A 231 8.46 25.64 -0.96
C ALA A 231 9.48 24.98 -0.01
N LEU A 232 10.36 25.75 0.60
CA LEU A 232 11.34 25.27 1.59
C LEU A 232 10.65 24.84 2.88
N ASP A 233 9.63 25.56 3.33
CA ASP A 233 8.82 25.18 4.49
C ASP A 233 8.08 23.85 4.23
N ALA A 234 7.50 23.69 3.04
CA ALA A 234 6.88 22.41 2.64
C ALA A 234 7.88 21.25 2.64
N LEU A 235 9.09 21.46 2.10
CA LEU A 235 10.17 20.46 2.13
C LEU A 235 10.57 20.10 3.56
N ALA A 236 10.77 21.09 4.43
CA ALA A 236 11.15 20.86 5.82
C ALA A 236 10.09 20.08 6.60
N ALA A 237 8.82 20.44 6.43
CA ALA A 237 7.69 19.73 7.03
C ALA A 237 7.58 18.28 6.52
N GLY A 238 7.71 18.07 5.20
CA GLY A 238 7.72 16.74 4.59
C GLY A 238 8.90 15.89 5.05
N THR A 239 10.09 16.49 5.19
CA THR A 239 11.28 15.83 5.74
C THR A 239 11.04 15.37 7.18
N SER A 240 10.50 16.23 8.04
CA SER A 240 10.18 15.89 9.43
C SER A 240 9.16 14.75 9.53
N THR A 241 8.14 14.76 8.68
CA THR A 241 7.15 13.69 8.57
C THR A 241 7.82 12.39 8.10
N GLY A 242 8.66 12.46 7.07
CA GLY A 242 9.41 11.32 6.55
C GLY A 242 10.34 10.67 7.57
N VAL A 243 11.03 11.46 8.38
CA VAL A 243 11.89 10.95 9.48
C VAL A 243 11.05 10.19 10.50
N ARG A 244 9.91 10.74 10.93
CA ARG A 244 9.00 10.05 11.86
C ARG A 244 8.50 8.74 11.29
N LEU A 245 8.10 8.73 10.00
CA LEU A 245 7.67 7.51 9.31
C LEU A 245 8.80 6.49 9.25
N MET A 246 10.01 6.89 8.86
CA MET A 246 11.18 6.01 8.80
C MET A 246 11.48 5.35 10.15
N VAL A 247 11.54 6.13 11.22
CA VAL A 247 11.81 5.64 12.57
C VAL A 247 10.70 4.70 13.05
N ASN A 248 9.44 5.05 12.83
CA ASN A 248 8.31 4.21 13.17
C ASN A 248 8.33 2.88 12.42
N ILE A 249 8.61 2.90 11.11
CA ILE A 249 8.71 1.67 10.30
C ILE A 249 9.85 0.79 10.83
N ALA A 250 11.03 1.37 11.09
CA ALA A 250 12.17 0.62 11.64
C ALA A 250 11.85 -0.01 12.99
N ALA A 251 11.27 0.77 13.91
CA ALA A 251 10.90 0.29 15.24
C ALA A 251 9.83 -0.81 15.20
N MET A 252 8.79 -0.63 14.39
CA MET A 252 7.72 -1.63 14.24
C MET A 252 8.23 -2.92 13.61
N LEU A 253 9.05 -2.84 12.56
CA LEU A 253 9.66 -4.03 11.95
C LEU A 253 10.54 -4.79 12.95
N LEU A 254 11.36 -4.07 13.72
CA LEU A 254 12.19 -4.68 14.76
C LEU A 254 11.31 -5.45 15.76
N VAL A 255 10.26 -4.80 16.27
CA VAL A 255 9.37 -5.42 17.27
C VAL A 255 8.61 -6.61 16.67
N PHE A 256 8.05 -6.47 15.46
CA PHE A 256 7.31 -7.58 14.83
C PHE A 256 8.21 -8.78 14.53
N ILE A 257 9.43 -8.56 14.02
CA ILE A 257 10.39 -9.67 13.79
C ILE A 257 10.76 -10.34 15.10
N ALA A 258 11.03 -9.56 16.16
CA ALA A 258 11.32 -10.10 17.48
C ALA A 258 10.12 -10.89 18.06
N MET A 259 8.89 -10.39 17.89
CA MET A 259 7.67 -11.09 18.34
C MET A 259 7.44 -12.39 17.56
N VAL A 260 7.70 -12.40 16.25
CA VAL A 260 7.63 -13.63 15.44
C VAL A 260 8.71 -14.63 15.90
N ALA A 261 9.93 -14.18 16.18
CA ALA A 261 10.98 -15.04 16.72
C ALA A 261 10.60 -15.62 18.09
N LEU A 262 10.03 -14.81 18.98
CA LEU A 262 9.51 -15.27 20.28
C LEU A 262 8.37 -16.29 20.09
N ALA A 263 7.42 -16.01 19.21
CA ALA A 263 6.33 -16.94 18.91
C ALA A 263 6.87 -18.28 18.37
N ASN A 264 7.85 -18.25 17.47
CA ASN A 264 8.50 -19.46 16.94
C ASN A 264 9.23 -20.23 18.04
N TYR A 265 9.92 -19.54 18.94
CA TYR A 265 10.56 -20.20 20.08
C TYR A 265 9.55 -20.95 20.96
N ILE A 266 8.39 -20.37 21.21
CA ILE A 266 7.31 -21.00 22.00
C ILE A 266 6.68 -22.14 21.20
N LEU A 267 6.32 -21.92 19.95
CA LEU A 267 5.59 -22.88 19.13
C LEU A 267 6.47 -24.10 18.76
N GLU A 268 7.64 -23.86 18.22
CA GLU A 268 8.55 -24.90 17.76
C GLU A 268 9.35 -25.50 18.94
N GLY A 269 9.92 -24.63 19.80
CA GLY A 269 10.81 -25.04 20.89
C GLY A 269 10.10 -25.71 22.05
N LEU A 270 8.93 -25.17 22.46
CA LEU A 270 8.16 -25.71 23.58
C LEU A 270 7.04 -26.64 23.11
N VAL A 271 6.07 -26.13 22.34
CA VAL A 271 4.88 -26.92 21.96
C VAL A 271 5.25 -28.02 21.00
N GLY A 272 5.88 -27.73 19.89
CA GLY A 272 6.17 -28.69 18.81
C GLY A 272 7.10 -29.79 19.24
N ARG A 273 8.09 -29.47 20.10
CA ARG A 273 9.06 -30.47 20.62
C ARG A 273 8.41 -31.43 21.62
N TYR A 274 7.60 -30.95 22.54
CA TYR A 274 6.99 -31.80 23.58
C TYR A 274 5.78 -32.61 23.06
N THR A 275 5.14 -32.15 21.98
CA THR A 275 3.96 -32.83 21.39
C THR A 275 4.30 -33.73 20.20
N GLY A 276 5.54 -33.69 19.69
CA GLY A 276 5.94 -34.40 18.47
C GLY A 276 5.39 -33.79 17.18
N LEU A 277 4.74 -32.60 17.27
CA LEU A 277 4.15 -31.94 16.13
C LEU A 277 5.18 -31.48 15.08
N ASN A 278 6.41 -31.17 15.51
CA ASN A 278 7.45 -30.78 14.57
C ASN A 278 7.78 -31.91 13.58
N GLU A 279 7.98 -33.13 14.09
CA GLU A 279 8.29 -34.32 13.27
C GLU A 279 7.12 -34.65 12.31
N TRP A 280 5.91 -34.55 12.83
CA TRP A 280 4.71 -34.77 12.03
C TRP A 280 4.55 -33.73 10.90
N ILE A 281 4.78 -32.44 11.16
CA ILE A 281 4.74 -31.37 10.15
C ILE A 281 5.83 -31.56 9.10
N VAL A 282 7.07 -31.86 9.52
CA VAL A 282 8.18 -32.16 8.61
C VAL A 282 7.83 -33.32 7.69
N SER A 283 7.25 -34.40 8.22
CA SER A 283 6.87 -35.58 7.44
C SER A 283 5.78 -35.28 6.39
N ILE A 284 4.74 -34.51 6.75
CA ILE A 284 3.62 -34.20 5.85
C ILE A 284 4.05 -33.17 4.77
N THR A 285 4.91 -32.23 5.13
CA THR A 285 5.36 -31.19 4.19
C THR A 285 6.54 -31.62 3.31
N GLY A 286 7.02 -32.86 3.48
CA GLY A 286 8.19 -33.35 2.76
C GLY A 286 9.45 -32.53 3.05
N GLY A 287 9.59 -31.99 4.26
CA GLY A 287 10.73 -31.17 4.67
C GLY A 287 10.67 -29.68 4.24
N LYS A 288 9.58 -29.23 3.63
CA LYS A 288 9.41 -27.80 3.27
C LYS A 288 9.20 -26.90 4.48
N ALA A 289 8.58 -27.41 5.55
CA ALA A 289 8.45 -26.71 6.82
C ALA A 289 9.38 -27.36 7.86
N GLN A 290 10.04 -26.54 8.69
CA GLN A 290 10.99 -27.02 9.71
C GLN A 290 10.28 -27.52 10.99
N GLY A 291 9.01 -27.16 11.20
CA GLY A 291 8.21 -27.51 12.36
C GLY A 291 7.01 -26.60 12.56
N LEU A 292 6.46 -26.60 13.77
CA LEU A 292 5.31 -25.78 14.16
C LEU A 292 5.76 -24.30 14.34
N THR A 293 5.92 -23.58 13.23
CA THR A 293 6.27 -22.16 13.23
C THR A 293 5.04 -21.27 13.03
N PHE A 294 5.15 -20.00 13.43
CA PHE A 294 4.11 -19.01 13.17
C PHE A 294 3.84 -18.84 11.67
N GLN A 295 4.90 -18.89 10.86
CA GLN A 295 4.81 -18.84 9.40
C GLN A 295 4.05 -20.06 8.84
N PHE A 296 4.28 -21.26 9.38
CA PHE A 296 3.54 -22.46 8.98
C PHE A 296 2.04 -22.32 9.29
N ILE A 297 1.69 -21.86 10.50
CA ILE A 297 0.30 -21.64 10.90
C ILE A 297 -0.39 -20.64 9.96
N LEU A 298 0.25 -19.48 9.72
CA LEU A 298 -0.27 -18.49 8.79
C LEU A 298 -0.37 -19.03 7.36
N GLY A 299 0.61 -19.81 6.93
CA GLY A 299 0.61 -20.46 5.62
C GLY A 299 -0.59 -21.38 5.44
N VAL A 300 -0.89 -22.22 6.43
CA VAL A 300 -2.07 -23.10 6.40
C VAL A 300 -3.37 -22.31 6.38
N ILE A 301 -3.51 -21.28 7.23
CA ILE A 301 -4.71 -20.44 7.31
C ILE A 301 -4.93 -19.67 6.00
N LEU A 302 -3.87 -19.16 5.38
CA LEU A 302 -3.93 -18.34 4.18
C LEU A 302 -3.94 -19.18 2.88
N SER A 303 -3.52 -20.44 2.93
CA SER A 303 -3.45 -21.33 1.78
C SER A 303 -4.76 -21.40 0.96
N PRO A 304 -5.96 -21.54 1.56
CA PRO A 304 -7.20 -21.54 0.80
C PRO A 304 -7.45 -20.23 0.05
N PHE A 305 -7.04 -19.09 0.64
CA PHE A 305 -7.16 -17.78 -0.01
C PHE A 305 -6.20 -17.64 -1.18
N MET A 306 -4.95 -18.12 -1.01
CA MET A 306 -3.95 -18.11 -2.08
C MET A 306 -4.38 -18.99 -3.26
N TRP A 307 -4.94 -20.15 -2.99
CA TRP A 307 -5.52 -21.01 -4.02
C TRP A 307 -6.69 -20.33 -4.76
N LEU A 308 -7.59 -19.64 -4.06
CA LEU A 308 -8.69 -18.87 -4.65
C LEU A 308 -8.21 -17.74 -5.57
N ILE A 309 -7.04 -17.16 -5.29
CA ILE A 309 -6.41 -16.10 -6.11
C ILE A 309 -5.69 -16.70 -7.33
N GLY A 310 -5.49 -18.03 -7.36
CA GLY A 310 -4.84 -18.73 -8.47
C GLY A 310 -3.32 -18.87 -8.32
N VAL A 311 -2.77 -18.69 -7.12
CA VAL A 311 -1.35 -18.97 -6.84
C VAL A 311 -1.17 -20.50 -6.80
N PRO A 312 -0.31 -21.10 -7.66
CA PRO A 312 -0.03 -22.53 -7.63
C PRO A 312 0.70 -22.92 -6.34
N TYR A 313 0.46 -24.14 -5.85
CA TYR A 313 1.16 -24.72 -4.69
C TYR A 313 2.59 -25.13 -5.02
#